data_1115bb2346de192d1bcbe1ace6f70a49
#
_entry.id   1115bb2346de192d1bcbe1ace6f70a49
#
_cell.length_a   1.000
_cell.length_b   1.000
_cell.length_c   1.000
_cell.angle_alpha   90.00
_cell.angle_beta   90.00
_cell.angle_gamma   90.00
#
_symmetry.space_group_name_H-M   'P 1'
#
loop_
_entity.id
_entity.type
_entity.pdbx_description
1 polymer ?
#
loop_
_entity_poly.entity_id
_entity_poly.type
_entity_poly.pdbx_seq_one_letter_code
_entity_poly.pdbx_strand_id
1 'polypeptide(L)'
;DFGKPGNYFERQIGRWGRQWEASETEGIPELDRLLDWLKANLPEDDGAVSLAHGDYRIGNVLFHPTEPRVVAILDWELSTLGHPLADLGYCCMAWHTAPDEYGGLLGLDLDAEGLPQEDAFVARYMQHMPDSAPLLPFHEAFALFRFAVIWVGIADRVRQGTAAGHAGTDPAQLAKRFAIRGLEVIDGGHGG
;
A
#
# COMPACT_ATOMS: atom_id res chain seq x y z
N ASP A 1 13.70 20.01 -0.51
CA ASP A 1 13.35 19.53 -1.85
C ASP A 1 12.45 18.31 -1.73
N PHE A 2 11.16 18.46 -1.97
CA PHE A 2 10.15 17.41 -1.76
C PHE A 2 10.06 16.38 -2.90
N GLY A 3 11.05 16.29 -3.77
CA GLY A 3 11.07 15.33 -4.88
C GLY A 3 10.85 15.96 -6.24
N LYS A 4 10.72 15.12 -7.27
CA LYS A 4 10.54 15.54 -8.67
C LYS A 4 9.12 15.24 -9.13
N PRO A 5 8.43 16.16 -9.82
CA PRO A 5 7.13 15.89 -10.44
C PRO A 5 7.29 14.90 -11.62
N GLY A 6 6.17 14.27 -12.00
CA GLY A 6 6.06 13.37 -13.16
C GLY A 6 6.64 11.96 -12.95
N ASN A 7 6.13 11.01 -13.69
CA ASN A 7 6.54 9.59 -13.69
C ASN A 7 6.68 8.97 -12.30
N TYR A 8 5.76 9.32 -11.40
CA TYR A 8 5.86 8.91 -9.99
C TYR A 8 5.92 7.38 -9.84
N PHE A 9 4.97 6.67 -10.42
CA PHE A 9 4.89 5.21 -10.28
C PHE A 9 6.07 4.50 -10.91
N GLU A 10 6.53 4.93 -12.10
CA GLU A 10 7.72 4.37 -12.74
C GLU A 10 8.96 4.49 -11.85
N ARG A 11 9.18 5.68 -11.26
CA ARG A 11 10.31 5.90 -10.35
C ARG A 11 10.21 5.06 -9.09
N GLN A 12 9.01 4.94 -8.51
CA GLN A 12 8.80 4.16 -7.30
C GLN A 12 8.95 2.66 -7.54
N ILE A 13 8.41 2.13 -8.65
CA ILE A 13 8.60 0.73 -9.04
C ILE A 13 10.10 0.45 -9.24
N GLY A 14 10.82 1.33 -9.92
CA GLY A 14 12.27 1.20 -10.10
C GLY A 14 13.03 1.24 -8.78
N ARG A 15 12.63 2.11 -7.83
CA ARG A 15 13.26 2.19 -6.49
C ARG A 15 13.01 0.92 -5.68
N TRP A 16 11.74 0.52 -5.54
CA TRP A 16 11.37 -0.63 -4.71
C TRP A 16 11.79 -1.96 -5.34
N GLY A 17 11.76 -2.06 -6.69
CA GLY A 17 12.29 -3.21 -7.42
C GLY A 17 13.77 -3.44 -7.14
N ARG A 18 14.60 -2.39 -7.23
CA ARG A 18 16.03 -2.49 -6.85
C ARG A 18 16.25 -2.88 -5.40
N GLN A 19 15.38 -2.41 -4.48
CA GLN A 19 15.47 -2.80 -3.07
C GLN A 19 15.15 -4.28 -2.89
N TRP A 20 14.17 -4.81 -3.62
CA TRP A 20 13.86 -6.24 -3.64
C TRP A 20 15.01 -7.06 -4.25
N GLU A 21 15.50 -6.68 -5.41
CA GLU A 21 16.62 -7.34 -6.11
C GLU A 21 17.92 -7.37 -5.27
N ALA A 22 18.12 -6.40 -4.39
CA ALA A 22 19.27 -6.32 -3.48
C ALA A 22 19.06 -7.04 -2.13
N SER A 23 17.88 -7.61 -1.90
CA SER A 23 17.56 -8.29 -0.64
C SER A 23 18.25 -9.65 -0.55
N GLU A 24 18.57 -10.03 0.71
CA GLU A 24 19.04 -11.38 1.04
C GLU A 24 17.87 -12.36 1.29
N THR A 25 16.63 -11.87 1.26
CA THR A 25 15.43 -12.71 1.41
C THR A 25 15.15 -13.42 0.10
N GLU A 26 15.05 -14.75 0.14
CA GLU A 26 14.78 -15.60 -1.01
C GLU A 26 13.39 -16.26 -0.90
N GLY A 27 12.94 -16.86 -2.01
CA GLY A 27 11.78 -17.74 -2.02
C GLY A 27 10.42 -17.06 -2.05
N ILE A 28 10.33 -15.84 -2.62
CA ILE A 28 9.07 -15.12 -2.84
C ILE A 28 8.85 -14.89 -4.35
N PRO A 29 8.61 -15.92 -5.14
CA PRO A 29 8.39 -15.78 -6.59
C PRO A 29 7.13 -14.97 -6.90
N GLU A 30 6.19 -14.89 -5.97
CA GLU A 30 4.99 -14.05 -6.09
C GLU A 30 5.36 -12.55 -6.17
N LEU A 31 6.42 -12.14 -5.48
CA LEU A 31 6.89 -10.75 -5.50
C LEU A 31 7.55 -10.41 -6.83
N ASP A 32 8.30 -11.36 -7.43
CA ASP A 32 8.87 -11.19 -8.77
C ASP A 32 7.76 -11.05 -9.83
N ARG A 33 6.75 -11.93 -9.78
CA ARG A 33 5.60 -11.87 -10.69
C ARG A 33 4.83 -10.54 -10.57
N LEU A 34 4.63 -10.08 -9.34
CA LEU A 34 3.93 -8.82 -9.08
C LEU A 34 4.74 -7.62 -9.61
N LEU A 35 6.05 -7.61 -9.41
CA LEU A 35 6.95 -6.59 -9.95
C LEU A 35 6.93 -6.55 -11.48
N ASP A 36 7.01 -7.71 -12.12
CA ASP A 36 6.97 -7.82 -13.57
C ASP A 36 5.63 -7.33 -14.13
N TRP A 37 4.52 -7.69 -13.46
CA TRP A 37 3.21 -7.20 -13.84
C TRP A 37 3.11 -5.67 -13.73
N LEU A 38 3.58 -5.10 -12.62
CA LEU A 38 3.57 -3.64 -12.40
C LEU A 38 4.39 -2.90 -13.46
N LYS A 39 5.55 -3.43 -13.85
CA LYS A 39 6.37 -2.88 -14.93
C LYS A 39 5.65 -2.91 -16.28
N ALA A 40 4.91 -3.99 -16.55
CA ALA A 40 4.20 -4.19 -17.82
C ALA A 40 2.87 -3.42 -17.92
N ASN A 41 2.26 -3.03 -16.79
CA ASN A 41 0.95 -2.41 -16.72
C ASN A 41 0.99 -0.99 -16.12
N LEU A 42 2.13 -0.31 -16.25
CA LEU A 42 2.29 1.06 -15.78
C LEU A 42 1.27 1.98 -16.48
N PRO A 43 0.41 2.70 -15.73
CA PRO A 43 -0.51 3.66 -16.34
C PRO A 43 0.24 4.83 -16.97
N GLU A 44 -0.36 5.46 -17.97
CA GLU A 44 0.15 6.71 -18.53
C GLU A 44 0.21 7.77 -17.43
N ASP A 45 1.29 8.59 -17.47
CA ASP A 45 1.43 9.70 -16.53
C ASP A 45 0.45 10.81 -16.92
N ASP A 46 -0.58 10.99 -16.11
CA ASP A 46 -1.61 12.02 -16.29
C ASP A 46 -1.16 13.42 -15.82
N GLY A 47 0.08 13.52 -15.32
CA GLY A 47 0.65 14.76 -14.80
C GLY A 47 0.12 15.17 -13.42
N ALA A 48 -0.72 14.36 -12.75
CA ALA A 48 -1.22 14.66 -11.42
C ALA A 48 -0.07 14.68 -10.40
N VAL A 49 0.02 15.76 -9.64
CA VAL A 49 1.04 15.94 -8.61
C VAL A 49 0.39 16.48 -7.34
N SER A 50 0.65 15.81 -6.23
CA SER A 50 0.23 16.22 -4.89
C SER A 50 1.35 16.01 -3.88
N LEU A 51 1.14 16.46 -2.65
CA LEU A 51 1.93 15.99 -1.54
C LEU A 51 1.41 14.61 -1.13
N ALA A 52 2.12 13.55 -1.55
CA ALA A 52 1.85 12.20 -1.10
C ALA A 52 2.47 11.99 0.29
N HIS A 53 1.68 11.46 1.20
CA HIS A 53 2.11 11.14 2.58
C HIS A 53 3.09 9.97 2.60
N GLY A 54 2.79 8.96 1.80
CA GLY A 54 3.63 7.77 1.65
C GLY A 54 3.42 6.68 2.72
N ASP A 55 2.72 6.97 3.83
CA ASP A 55 2.29 5.99 4.84
C ASP A 55 0.92 6.40 5.42
N TYR A 56 -0.02 6.76 4.53
CA TYR A 56 -1.35 7.25 4.94
C TYR A 56 -2.25 6.07 5.35
N ARG A 57 -2.29 5.81 6.64
CA ARG A 57 -3.08 4.74 7.26
C ARG A 57 -3.69 5.21 8.57
N ILE A 58 -4.70 4.49 9.06
CA ILE A 58 -5.46 4.86 10.27
C ILE A 58 -4.56 5.04 11.50
N GLY A 59 -3.45 4.30 11.61
CA GLY A 59 -2.48 4.44 12.70
C GLY A 59 -1.73 5.77 12.71
N ASN A 60 -1.73 6.51 11.58
CA ASN A 60 -1.10 7.82 11.45
C ASN A 60 -2.12 8.97 11.45
N VAL A 61 -3.38 8.68 11.85
CA VAL A 61 -4.46 9.66 11.92
C VAL A 61 -4.91 9.82 13.37
N LEU A 62 -4.90 11.04 13.87
CA LEU A 62 -5.47 11.37 15.17
C LEU A 62 -6.91 11.82 15.03
N PHE A 63 -7.78 11.16 15.79
CA PHE A 63 -9.19 11.53 15.89
C PHE A 63 -9.46 12.36 17.14
N HIS A 64 -10.46 13.24 17.04
CA HIS A 64 -10.93 13.96 18.20
C HIS A 64 -11.54 13.00 19.21
N PRO A 65 -11.27 13.16 20.55
CA PRO A 65 -11.68 12.16 21.54
C PRO A 65 -13.21 12.00 21.71
N THR A 66 -14.01 12.97 21.29
CA THR A 66 -15.48 12.97 21.46
C THR A 66 -16.26 13.36 20.20
N GLU A 67 -15.58 13.72 19.11
CA GLU A 67 -16.22 14.13 17.86
C GLU A 67 -15.69 13.26 16.69
N PRO A 68 -16.55 12.90 15.70
CA PRO A 68 -16.13 12.09 14.56
C PRO A 68 -15.36 12.93 13.52
N ARG A 69 -14.20 13.46 13.90
CA ARG A 69 -13.33 14.24 13.00
C ARG A 69 -11.86 13.99 13.24
N VAL A 70 -11.10 14.07 12.20
CA VAL A 70 -9.63 14.05 12.22
C VAL A 70 -9.12 15.38 12.76
N VAL A 71 -8.15 15.33 13.68
CA VAL A 71 -7.50 16.52 14.25
C VAL A 71 -6.06 16.68 13.77
N ALA A 72 -5.38 15.60 13.42
CA ALA A 72 -4.04 15.64 12.84
C ALA A 72 -3.74 14.40 12.00
N ILE A 73 -2.81 14.56 11.08
CA ILE A 73 -2.15 13.48 10.35
C ILE A 73 -0.69 13.51 10.77
N LEU A 74 -0.16 12.36 11.18
CA LEU A 74 1.16 12.18 11.76
C LEU A 74 2.10 11.47 10.78
N ASP A 75 3.40 11.49 11.08
CA ASP A 75 4.42 10.67 10.43
C ASP A 75 4.65 11.01 8.95
N TRP A 76 4.94 12.27 8.68
CA TRP A 76 5.20 12.81 7.35
C TRP A 76 6.62 12.56 6.81
N GLU A 77 7.43 11.76 7.49
CA GLU A 77 8.84 11.56 7.14
C GLU A 77 9.05 10.92 5.76
N LEU A 78 8.05 10.16 5.26
CA LEU A 78 8.07 9.55 3.93
C LEU A 78 7.41 10.41 2.86
N SER A 79 6.97 11.62 3.20
CA SER A 79 6.24 12.49 2.28
C SER A 79 7.11 12.95 1.11
N THR A 80 6.48 13.08 -0.05
CA THR A 80 7.13 13.50 -1.29
C THR A 80 6.12 14.12 -2.26
N LEU A 81 6.61 14.83 -3.28
CA LEU A 81 5.77 15.10 -4.44
C LEU A 81 5.49 13.78 -5.16
N GLY A 82 4.23 13.41 -5.23
CA GLY A 82 3.77 12.13 -5.74
C GLY A 82 2.41 12.20 -6.40
N HIS A 83 1.93 11.05 -6.84
CA HIS A 83 0.60 10.91 -7.42
C HIS A 83 -0.45 10.72 -6.31
N PRO A 84 -1.61 11.43 -6.34
CA PRO A 84 -2.61 11.33 -5.27
C PRO A 84 -3.17 9.92 -5.07
N LEU A 85 -3.30 9.13 -6.15
CA LEU A 85 -3.78 7.75 -6.07
C LEU A 85 -2.79 6.77 -5.40
N ALA A 86 -1.55 7.20 -5.13
CA ALA A 86 -0.61 6.36 -4.39
C ALA A 86 -1.02 6.19 -2.92
N ASP A 87 -1.47 7.27 -2.27
CA ASP A 87 -1.97 7.20 -0.90
C ASP A 87 -3.38 6.57 -0.85
N LEU A 88 -4.24 6.83 -1.85
CA LEU A 88 -5.53 6.18 -1.93
C LEU A 88 -5.40 4.66 -2.06
N GLY A 89 -4.59 4.16 -3.00
CA GLY A 89 -4.33 2.73 -3.16
C GLY A 89 -3.70 2.11 -1.90
N TYR A 90 -2.88 2.87 -1.18
CA TYR A 90 -2.33 2.43 0.10
C TYR A 90 -3.41 2.31 1.20
N CYS A 91 -4.37 3.22 1.26
CA CYS A 91 -5.53 3.09 2.14
C CYS A 91 -6.37 1.86 1.79
N CYS A 92 -6.63 1.63 0.50
CA CYS A 92 -7.43 0.52 0.01
C CYS A 92 -6.81 -0.85 0.31
N MET A 93 -5.51 -0.93 0.54
CA MET A 93 -4.82 -2.16 0.94
C MET A 93 -5.49 -2.86 2.14
N ALA A 94 -6.16 -2.11 3.02
CA ALA A 94 -6.84 -2.68 4.18
C ALA A 94 -7.97 -3.65 3.79
N TRP A 95 -8.68 -3.42 2.70
CA TRP A 95 -9.75 -4.32 2.23
C TRP A 95 -9.23 -5.61 1.57
N HIS A 96 -7.98 -5.59 1.13
CA HIS A 96 -7.32 -6.74 0.47
C HIS A 96 -6.47 -7.58 1.42
N THR A 97 -6.35 -7.20 2.69
CA THR A 97 -5.55 -7.90 3.69
C THR A 97 -6.41 -8.38 4.85
N ALA A 98 -6.09 -9.57 5.39
CA ALA A 98 -6.81 -10.14 6.54
C ALA A 98 -6.37 -9.48 7.87
N PRO A 99 -7.17 -9.59 8.95
CA PRO A 99 -6.83 -9.01 10.25
C PRO A 99 -5.47 -9.44 10.81
N ASP A 100 -5.04 -10.65 10.53
CA ASP A 100 -3.72 -11.19 10.91
C ASP A 100 -2.60 -10.80 9.92
N GLU A 101 -2.95 -10.10 8.83
CA GLU A 101 -2.05 -9.52 7.86
C GLU A 101 -1.89 -8.00 8.09
N TYR A 102 -1.47 -7.59 9.28
CA TYR A 102 -1.27 -6.20 9.65
C TYR A 102 -2.56 -5.38 9.87
N GLY A 103 -3.60 -6.02 10.38
CA GLY A 103 -4.86 -5.34 10.75
C GLY A 103 -5.76 -5.01 9.57
N GLY A 104 -5.79 -5.87 8.56
CA GLY A 104 -6.68 -5.74 7.41
C GLY A 104 -8.14 -6.05 7.73
N LEU A 105 -9.00 -5.87 6.74
CA LEU A 105 -10.46 -5.97 6.83
C LEU A 105 -11.02 -7.19 6.08
N LEU A 106 -10.20 -7.85 5.26
CA LEU A 106 -10.63 -8.97 4.43
C LEU A 106 -11.21 -10.10 5.27
N GLY A 107 -12.43 -10.52 4.94
CA GLY A 107 -13.15 -11.59 5.64
C GLY A 107 -13.94 -11.14 6.86
N LEU A 108 -13.95 -9.85 7.19
CA LEU A 108 -14.83 -9.29 8.22
C LEU A 108 -16.23 -8.98 7.66
N ASP A 109 -17.24 -9.04 8.50
CA ASP A 109 -18.55 -8.50 8.19
C ASP A 109 -18.53 -6.98 8.41
N LEU A 110 -18.19 -6.25 7.34
CA LEU A 110 -18.01 -4.79 7.42
C LEU A 110 -19.26 -4.05 7.83
N ASP A 111 -20.44 -4.54 7.43
CA ASP A 111 -21.72 -3.92 7.79
C ASP A 111 -21.99 -4.08 9.30
N ALA A 112 -21.71 -5.25 9.87
CA ALA A 112 -21.83 -5.49 11.31
C ALA A 112 -20.83 -4.64 12.13
N GLU A 113 -19.64 -4.38 11.57
CA GLU A 113 -18.61 -3.53 12.20
C GLU A 113 -18.83 -2.03 11.95
N GLY A 114 -19.83 -1.65 11.14
CA GLY A 114 -20.10 -0.27 10.77
C GLY A 114 -19.03 0.37 9.89
N LEU A 115 -18.31 -0.44 9.12
CA LEU A 115 -17.25 -0.02 8.22
C LEU A 115 -17.77 0.06 6.78
N PRO A 116 -17.29 1.00 5.96
CA PRO A 116 -17.69 1.08 4.58
C PRO A 116 -17.09 -0.07 3.76
N GLN A 117 -17.78 -0.48 2.70
CA GLN A 117 -17.18 -1.26 1.62
C GLN A 117 -16.16 -0.40 0.86
N GLU A 118 -15.21 -1.03 0.20
CA GLU A 118 -14.13 -0.33 -0.51
C GLU A 118 -14.63 0.63 -1.58
N ASP A 119 -15.59 0.19 -2.39
CA ASP A 119 -16.20 0.99 -3.46
C ASP A 119 -16.86 2.26 -2.92
N ALA A 120 -17.52 2.18 -1.77
CA ALA A 120 -18.11 3.33 -1.10
C ALA A 120 -17.03 4.31 -0.57
N PHE A 121 -15.93 3.78 -0.05
CA PHE A 121 -14.80 4.60 0.39
C PHE A 121 -14.14 5.33 -0.80
N VAL A 122 -13.85 4.61 -1.89
CA VAL A 122 -13.27 5.16 -3.11
C VAL A 122 -14.21 6.19 -3.74
N ALA A 123 -15.52 5.88 -3.85
CA ALA A 123 -16.51 6.82 -4.38
C ALA A 123 -16.55 8.11 -3.55
N ARG A 124 -16.42 8.01 -2.22
CA ARG A 124 -16.38 9.18 -1.34
C ARG A 124 -15.14 10.06 -1.59
N TYR A 125 -13.98 9.45 -1.81
CA TYR A 125 -12.76 10.15 -2.18
C TYR A 125 -12.95 10.88 -3.53
N MET A 126 -13.45 10.18 -4.55
CA MET A 126 -13.64 10.74 -5.89
C MET A 126 -14.63 11.91 -5.93
N GLN A 127 -15.62 11.95 -5.04
CA GLN A 127 -16.52 13.11 -4.89
C GLN A 127 -15.80 14.41 -4.53
N HIS A 128 -14.65 14.30 -3.81
CA HIS A 128 -13.82 15.44 -3.42
C HIS A 128 -12.69 15.73 -4.41
N MET A 129 -12.45 14.81 -5.33
CA MET A 129 -11.39 14.89 -6.35
C MET A 129 -11.98 14.63 -7.74
N PRO A 130 -12.90 15.47 -8.23
CA PRO A 130 -13.68 15.19 -9.45
C PRO A 130 -12.83 15.08 -10.72
N ASP A 131 -11.65 15.72 -10.73
CA ASP A 131 -10.72 15.69 -11.87
C ASP A 131 -9.66 14.59 -11.75
N SER A 132 -9.73 13.74 -10.71
CA SER A 132 -8.80 12.62 -10.54
C SER A 132 -9.07 11.51 -11.56
N ALA A 133 -8.02 10.89 -12.07
CA ALA A 133 -8.13 9.60 -12.76
C ALA A 133 -8.76 8.55 -11.82
N PRO A 134 -9.42 7.51 -12.37
CA PRO A 134 -10.01 6.45 -11.56
C PRO A 134 -8.92 5.64 -10.84
N LEU A 135 -9.24 5.13 -9.65
CA LEU A 135 -8.42 4.12 -9.01
C LEU A 135 -8.46 2.85 -9.85
N LEU A 136 -7.29 2.31 -10.15
CA LEU A 136 -7.13 1.07 -10.92
C LEU A 136 -6.54 -0.01 -10.01
N PRO A 137 -6.74 -1.30 -10.30
CA PRO A 137 -6.06 -2.40 -9.60
C PRO A 137 -4.54 -2.25 -9.53
N PHE A 138 -3.96 -1.52 -10.49
CA PHE A 138 -2.54 -1.15 -10.47
C PHE A 138 -2.12 -0.39 -9.20
N HIS A 139 -2.92 0.56 -8.73
CA HIS A 139 -2.57 1.40 -7.58
C HIS A 139 -2.56 0.60 -6.27
N GLU A 140 -3.51 -0.30 -6.13
CA GLU A 140 -3.63 -1.21 -4.97
C GLU A 140 -2.53 -2.28 -5.01
N ALA A 141 -2.31 -2.90 -6.17
CA ALA A 141 -1.22 -3.84 -6.38
C ALA A 141 0.15 -3.21 -6.13
N PHE A 142 0.35 -1.96 -6.56
CA PHE A 142 1.57 -1.20 -6.27
C PHE A 142 1.74 -0.96 -4.76
N ALA A 143 0.68 -0.63 -4.05
CA ALA A 143 0.72 -0.43 -2.59
C ALA A 143 1.11 -1.73 -1.87
N LEU A 144 0.50 -2.86 -2.25
CA LEU A 144 0.79 -4.18 -1.71
C LEU A 144 2.23 -4.64 -2.04
N PHE A 145 2.70 -4.42 -3.28
CA PHE A 145 4.08 -4.66 -3.67
C PHE A 145 5.07 -3.87 -2.80
N ARG A 146 4.86 -2.56 -2.70
CA ARG A 146 5.71 -1.69 -1.88
C ARG A 146 5.74 -2.15 -0.43
N PHE A 147 4.58 -2.50 0.12
CA PHE A 147 4.46 -2.96 1.49
C PHE A 147 5.16 -4.32 1.71
N ALA A 148 5.04 -5.24 0.75
CA ALA A 148 5.80 -6.49 0.76
C ALA A 148 7.32 -6.24 0.81
N VAL A 149 7.84 -5.32 -0.02
CA VAL A 149 9.28 -4.99 -0.03
C VAL A 149 9.74 -4.34 1.28
N ILE A 150 8.88 -3.55 1.93
CA ILE A 150 9.16 -3.02 3.28
C ILE A 150 9.35 -4.17 4.28
N TRP A 151 8.48 -5.19 4.26
CA TRP A 151 8.56 -6.35 5.13
C TRP A 151 9.76 -7.25 4.81
N VAL A 152 10.15 -7.36 3.55
CA VAL A 152 11.43 -7.97 3.16
C VAL A 152 12.61 -7.25 3.84
N GLY A 153 12.64 -5.93 3.79
CA GLY A 153 13.69 -5.15 4.47
C GLY A 153 13.67 -5.31 5.99
N ILE A 154 12.51 -5.55 6.61
CA ILE A 154 12.41 -5.89 8.04
C ILE A 154 13.00 -7.29 8.27
N ALA A 155 12.67 -8.27 7.42
CA ALA A 155 13.19 -9.64 7.51
C ALA A 155 14.73 -9.66 7.43
N ASP A 156 15.31 -8.91 6.50
CA ASP A 156 16.76 -8.78 6.34
C ASP A 156 17.41 -8.19 7.61
N ARG A 157 16.85 -7.11 8.17
CA ARG A 157 17.35 -6.50 9.40
C ARG A 157 17.23 -7.41 10.62
N VAL A 158 16.16 -8.18 10.74
CA VAL A 158 15.98 -9.18 11.81
C VAL A 158 17.05 -10.27 11.68
N ARG A 159 17.29 -10.77 10.48
CA ARG A 159 18.31 -11.78 10.19
C ARG A 159 19.73 -11.29 10.53
N GLN A 160 20.00 -10.02 10.24
CA GLN A 160 21.27 -9.35 10.55
C GLN A 160 21.40 -8.94 12.05
N GLY A 161 20.37 -9.16 12.88
CA GLY A 161 20.35 -8.79 14.29
C GLY A 161 20.29 -7.28 14.57
N THR A 162 19.91 -6.48 13.55
CA THR A 162 19.85 -5.00 13.64
C THR A 162 18.43 -4.48 13.92
N ALA A 163 17.42 -5.35 13.96
CA ALA A 163 16.06 -5.03 14.36
C ALA A 163 15.47 -6.12 15.24
N ALA A 164 14.60 -5.73 16.18
CA ALA A 164 13.78 -6.69 16.93
C ALA A 164 12.67 -7.20 16.02
N GLY A 165 12.46 -8.53 15.95
CA GLY A 165 11.31 -9.11 15.30
C GLY A 165 10.01 -8.70 16.02
N HIS A 166 8.91 -8.60 15.28
CA HIS A 166 7.58 -8.50 15.89
C HIS A 166 7.23 -9.85 16.52
N ALA A 167 6.86 -9.85 17.80
CA ALA A 167 6.52 -11.07 18.52
C ALA A 167 5.40 -11.84 17.78
N GLY A 168 5.71 -13.06 17.35
CA GLY A 168 4.74 -13.97 16.72
C GLY A 168 4.54 -13.82 15.20
N THR A 169 5.23 -12.89 14.52
CA THR A 169 5.10 -12.71 13.06
C THR A 169 6.45 -12.89 12.38
N ASP A 170 6.53 -13.79 11.41
CA ASP A 170 7.68 -13.89 10.50
C ASP A 170 7.56 -12.82 9.40
N PRO A 171 8.49 -11.84 9.35
CA PRO A 171 8.40 -10.76 8.37
C PRO A 171 8.49 -11.25 6.92
N ALA A 172 9.25 -12.30 6.63
CA ALA A 172 9.36 -12.85 5.29
C ALA A 172 8.05 -13.52 4.84
N GLN A 173 7.38 -14.24 5.74
CA GLN A 173 6.06 -14.82 5.47
C GLN A 173 5.01 -13.74 5.23
N LEU A 174 5.06 -12.66 6.00
CA LEU A 174 4.12 -11.55 5.81
C LEU A 174 4.37 -10.83 4.47
N ALA A 175 5.64 -10.63 4.09
CA ALA A 175 6.00 -10.10 2.77
C ALA A 175 5.42 -10.97 1.63
N LYS A 176 5.54 -12.29 1.75
CA LYS A 176 4.94 -13.22 0.78
C LYS A 176 3.42 -13.09 0.71
N ARG A 177 2.75 -12.99 1.86
CA ARG A 177 1.28 -12.82 1.89
C ARG A 177 0.86 -11.54 1.18
N PHE A 178 1.52 -10.40 1.40
CA PHE A 178 1.23 -9.16 0.67
C PHE A 178 1.47 -9.27 -0.83
N ALA A 179 2.51 -10.00 -1.26
CA ALA A 179 2.73 -10.26 -2.67
C ALA A 179 1.59 -11.09 -3.29
N ILE A 180 1.10 -12.12 -2.58
CA ILE A 180 -0.08 -12.90 -2.99
C ILE A 180 -1.30 -12.00 -3.10
N ARG A 181 -1.58 -11.14 -2.10
CA ARG A 181 -2.71 -10.20 -2.14
C ARG A 181 -2.64 -9.26 -3.34
N GLY A 182 -1.44 -8.77 -3.68
CA GLY A 182 -1.24 -7.97 -4.89
C GLY A 182 -1.58 -8.73 -6.18
N LEU A 183 -1.23 -10.02 -6.27
CA LEU A 183 -1.61 -10.87 -7.39
C LEU A 183 -3.12 -11.13 -7.44
N GLU A 184 -3.75 -11.36 -6.30
CA GLU A 184 -5.22 -11.53 -6.21
C GLU A 184 -5.97 -10.28 -6.71
N VAL A 185 -5.49 -9.08 -6.38
CA VAL A 185 -6.05 -7.81 -6.86
C VAL A 185 -6.01 -7.74 -8.40
N ILE A 186 -4.89 -8.06 -9.01
CA ILE A 186 -4.73 -7.99 -10.47
C ILE A 186 -5.45 -9.11 -11.23
N ASP A 187 -5.66 -10.26 -10.60
CA ASP A 187 -6.38 -11.39 -11.17
C ASP A 187 -7.91 -11.22 -11.07
N GLY A 188 -8.39 -10.10 -10.50
CA GLY A 188 -9.81 -9.83 -10.31
C GLY A 188 -10.41 -10.60 -9.13
N GLY A 189 -9.56 -11.02 -8.19
CA GLY A 189 -9.95 -11.76 -6.99
C GLY A 189 -10.66 -10.91 -5.94
N HIS A 190 -11.70 -10.19 -6.32
CA HIS A 190 -12.71 -9.72 -5.39
C HIS A 190 -13.58 -10.94 -5.09
N GLY A 191 -13.22 -11.67 -4.05
CA GLY A 191 -14.05 -12.72 -3.51
C GLY A 191 -15.44 -12.16 -3.21
N GLY A 192 -16.46 -12.77 -3.83
CA GLY A 192 -17.85 -12.44 -3.60
C GLY A 192 -18.32 -12.79 -2.18
#